data_0dd19d82ddeb4525764b7444980ef684
#
_entry.id   0dd19d82ddeb4525764b7444980ef684
#
_cell.length_a   1.000
_cell.length_b   1.000
_cell.length_c   1.000
_cell.angle_alpha   90.00
_cell.angle_beta   90.00
_cell.angle_gamma   90.00
#
_symmetry.space_group_name_H-M   'P 1'
#
loop_
_entity.id
_entity.type
_entity.pdbx_description
1 polymer ?
#
loop_
_entity_poly.entity_id
_entity_poly.type
_entity_poly.pdbx_seq_one_letter_code
_entity_poly.pdbx_strand_id
1 'polypeptide(L)'
;MKYRHAFHAGNFADVHKHVTLLALLGALARKDKGFLFVDTHAGRGCYDLASTEARKGEEFRGGVERLLGVGGSDARALPEELQDYAQLVRALRSQPHARHAFPGSPWLALQRLRAQDRAVLIETQQSEHVALREAMRDAARSSAVTANHLVIECADGYARLKHWLPNVERRALVLIDPPYEDTRGDFSAAANAAAEILKRLPTAVIAIWYPIKDGRDTDQWLASLPGRLPQDAAHPPQFLQSEVWIHPRDTRVGLNGSGVVIVNPPWQIAERMQEWMPALHALLDPAPARGGWRVR
;
A
#
# COMPACT_ATOMS: atom_id res chain seq x y z
N MET A 1 -1.53 1.73 -24.05
CA MET A 1 -2.43 2.62 -23.29
C MET A 1 -1.73 2.82 -21.95
N LYS A 2 -1.52 4.05 -21.50
CA LYS A 2 -0.81 4.28 -20.25
C LYS A 2 -1.68 3.82 -19.07
N TYR A 3 -1.12 3.10 -18.11
CA TYR A 3 -1.83 2.62 -16.92
C TYR A 3 -2.56 3.76 -16.20
N ARG A 4 -3.80 3.51 -15.83
CA ARG A 4 -4.60 4.41 -14.98
C ARG A 4 -5.24 3.62 -13.86
N HIS A 5 -4.78 3.85 -12.65
CA HIS A 5 -5.29 3.14 -11.47
C HIS A 5 -6.81 3.29 -11.27
N ALA A 6 -7.42 4.37 -11.76
CA ALA A 6 -8.86 4.60 -11.68
C ALA A 6 -9.73 3.45 -12.21
N PHE A 7 -9.22 2.61 -13.14
CA PHE A 7 -9.94 1.42 -13.62
C PHE A 7 -9.96 0.27 -12.61
N HIS A 8 -8.99 0.23 -11.71
CA HIS A 8 -8.74 -0.87 -10.77
C HIS A 8 -8.98 -0.48 -9.31
N ALA A 9 -9.26 0.82 -9.06
CA ALA A 9 -9.38 1.36 -7.70
C ALA A 9 -10.41 0.59 -6.87
N GLY A 10 -10.02 0.20 -5.67
CA GLY A 10 -10.87 -0.50 -4.72
C GLY A 10 -10.95 -2.02 -4.94
N ASN A 11 -10.16 -2.60 -5.83
CA ASN A 11 -10.12 -4.05 -6.03
C ASN A 11 -9.54 -4.78 -4.80
N PHE A 12 -9.53 -6.12 -4.86
CA PHE A 12 -9.02 -6.96 -3.77
C PHE A 12 -7.54 -6.68 -3.43
N ALA A 13 -6.74 -6.31 -4.45
CA ALA A 13 -5.33 -6.02 -4.26
C ALA A 13 -5.10 -4.70 -3.51
N ASP A 14 -5.91 -3.68 -3.79
CA ASP A 14 -5.91 -2.44 -3.02
C ASP A 14 -6.29 -2.67 -1.56
N VAL A 15 -7.32 -3.49 -1.30
CA VAL A 15 -7.73 -3.80 0.08
C VAL A 15 -6.58 -4.44 0.85
N HIS A 16 -5.91 -5.46 0.28
CA HIS A 16 -4.75 -6.10 0.89
C HIS A 16 -3.60 -5.12 1.15
N LYS A 17 -3.23 -4.32 0.14
CA LYS A 17 -2.19 -3.29 0.24
C LYS A 17 -2.49 -2.26 1.32
N HIS A 18 -3.71 -1.76 1.36
CA HIS A 18 -4.12 -0.70 2.28
C HIS A 18 -4.20 -1.18 3.73
N VAL A 19 -4.74 -2.37 3.98
CA VAL A 19 -4.73 -2.97 5.34
C VAL A 19 -3.29 -3.17 5.81
N THR A 20 -2.43 -3.69 4.94
CA THR A 20 -0.99 -3.86 5.24
C THR A 20 -0.32 -2.51 5.54
N LEU A 21 -0.57 -1.48 4.74
CA LEU A 21 -0.03 -0.13 4.95
C LEU A 21 -0.46 0.44 6.31
N LEU A 22 -1.75 0.36 6.65
CA LEU A 22 -2.27 0.85 7.93
C LEU A 22 -1.65 0.11 9.12
N ALA A 23 -1.48 -1.20 9.03
CA ALA A 23 -0.81 -1.99 10.06
C ALA A 23 0.66 -1.57 10.26
N LEU A 24 1.39 -1.27 9.17
CA LEU A 24 2.77 -0.77 9.22
C LEU A 24 2.85 0.64 9.83
N LEU A 25 1.98 1.55 9.41
CA LEU A 25 1.89 2.91 9.99
C LEU A 25 1.60 2.85 11.48
N GLY A 26 0.64 2.02 11.90
CA GLY A 26 0.31 1.80 13.30
C GLY A 26 1.49 1.23 14.09
N ALA A 27 2.24 0.26 13.52
CA ALA A 27 3.41 -0.31 14.18
C ALA A 27 4.54 0.73 14.38
N LEU A 28 4.79 1.60 13.39
CA LEU A 28 5.78 2.66 13.53
C LEU A 28 5.34 3.74 14.54
N ALA A 29 4.04 4.01 14.61
CA ALA A 29 3.48 5.00 15.53
C ALA A 29 3.54 4.59 17.02
N ARG A 30 3.79 3.31 17.34
CA ARG A 30 3.96 2.85 18.74
C ARG A 30 5.14 3.53 19.47
N LYS A 31 6.14 4.01 18.73
CA LYS A 31 7.27 4.77 19.31
C LYS A 31 6.95 6.26 19.23
N ASP A 32 7.21 7.02 20.30
CA ASP A 32 6.96 8.47 20.35
C ASP A 32 7.77 9.26 19.30
N LYS A 33 8.99 8.80 18.98
CA LYS A 33 9.80 9.42 17.96
C LYS A 33 9.12 9.37 16.59
N GLY A 34 9.01 10.53 15.93
CA GLY A 34 8.43 10.64 14.59
C GLY A 34 9.16 9.80 13.53
N PHE A 35 8.52 9.63 12.40
CA PHE A 35 9.09 8.98 11.22
C PHE A 35 8.65 9.70 9.93
N LEU A 36 9.37 9.43 8.85
CA LEU A 36 9.02 9.90 7.51
C LEU A 36 8.27 8.79 6.78
N PHE A 37 7.09 9.09 6.28
CA PHE A 37 6.39 8.28 5.29
C PHE A 37 6.73 8.79 3.88
N VAL A 38 7.13 7.90 2.98
CA VAL A 38 7.36 8.21 1.57
C VAL A 38 6.50 7.29 0.72
N ASP A 39 5.64 7.87 -0.13
CA ASP A 39 4.90 7.16 -1.16
C ASP A 39 5.52 7.51 -2.52
N THR A 40 6.16 6.53 -3.15
CA THR A 40 6.90 6.74 -4.41
C THR A 40 6.02 6.82 -5.65
N HIS A 41 4.77 6.33 -5.55
CA HIS A 41 3.78 6.27 -6.64
C HIS A 41 2.40 6.62 -6.08
N ALA A 42 2.25 7.86 -5.63
CA ALA A 42 1.13 8.28 -4.79
C ALA A 42 -0.24 8.30 -5.51
N GLY A 43 -0.26 8.26 -6.83
CA GLY A 43 -1.49 8.36 -7.62
C GLY A 43 -2.24 9.66 -7.34
N ARG A 44 -3.55 9.65 -7.50
CA ARG A 44 -4.41 10.83 -7.25
C ARG A 44 -4.91 11.00 -5.81
N GLY A 45 -4.53 10.09 -4.92
CA GLY A 45 -4.87 10.15 -3.49
C GLY A 45 -6.31 9.79 -3.13
N CYS A 46 -7.29 10.07 -3.96
CA CYS A 46 -8.68 9.69 -3.79
C CYS A 46 -9.34 9.41 -5.14
N TYR A 47 -10.17 8.38 -5.22
CA TYR A 47 -10.81 7.90 -6.45
C TYR A 47 -12.33 7.97 -6.32
N ASP A 48 -13.04 8.23 -7.42
CA ASP A 48 -14.52 8.13 -7.49
C ASP A 48 -14.89 6.79 -8.14
N LEU A 49 -15.47 5.89 -7.36
CA LEU A 49 -15.96 4.59 -7.84
C LEU A 49 -17.22 4.71 -8.71
N ALA A 50 -17.85 5.89 -8.78
CA ALA A 50 -18.92 6.18 -9.72
C ALA A 50 -18.42 6.66 -11.09
N SER A 51 -17.10 6.88 -11.25
CA SER A 51 -16.48 7.31 -12.50
C SER A 51 -16.68 6.29 -13.63
N THR A 52 -16.58 6.77 -14.88
CA THR A 52 -16.68 5.91 -16.07
C THR A 52 -15.59 4.85 -16.09
N GLU A 53 -14.38 5.20 -15.63
CA GLU A 53 -13.25 4.30 -15.52
C GLU A 53 -13.52 3.16 -14.54
N ALA A 54 -13.91 3.46 -13.31
CA ALA A 54 -14.17 2.46 -12.27
C ALA A 54 -15.32 1.53 -12.63
N ARG A 55 -16.36 2.05 -13.33
CA ARG A 55 -17.53 1.27 -13.77
C ARG A 55 -17.24 0.32 -14.93
N LYS A 56 -16.16 0.49 -15.67
CA LYS A 56 -15.81 -0.43 -16.78
C LYS A 56 -15.45 -1.83 -16.31
N GLY A 57 -14.68 -1.96 -15.23
CA GLY A 57 -14.25 -3.25 -14.67
C GLY A 57 -15.05 -3.66 -13.44
N GLU A 58 -15.63 -2.68 -12.73
CA GLU A 58 -16.33 -2.84 -11.46
C GLU A 58 -15.55 -3.65 -10.42
N GLU A 59 -14.20 -3.65 -10.50
CA GLU A 59 -13.32 -4.47 -9.66
C GLU A 59 -13.49 -4.18 -8.16
N PHE A 60 -13.91 -2.96 -7.80
CA PHE A 60 -14.22 -2.56 -6.43
C PHE A 60 -15.33 -3.41 -5.78
N ARG A 61 -16.22 -4.02 -6.57
CA ARG A 61 -17.28 -4.92 -6.07
C ARG A 61 -16.69 -6.19 -5.47
N GLY A 62 -15.59 -6.70 -6.05
CA GLY A 62 -14.83 -7.84 -5.53
C GLY A 62 -13.82 -7.50 -4.44
N GLY A 63 -13.64 -6.22 -4.13
CA GLY A 63 -12.71 -5.69 -3.15
C GLY A 63 -13.40 -4.93 -2.02
N VAL A 64 -13.27 -3.60 -2.03
CA VAL A 64 -13.73 -2.75 -0.94
C VAL A 64 -15.23 -2.88 -0.64
N GLU A 65 -16.09 -3.08 -1.64
CA GLU A 65 -17.54 -3.23 -1.40
C GLU A 65 -17.88 -4.51 -0.63
N ARG A 66 -17.13 -5.59 -0.79
CA ARG A 66 -17.28 -6.80 0.04
C ARG A 66 -16.99 -6.51 1.51
N LEU A 67 -15.91 -5.78 1.79
CA LEU A 67 -15.55 -5.40 3.15
C LEU A 67 -16.62 -4.46 3.76
N LEU A 68 -17.09 -3.47 3.01
CA LEU A 68 -18.11 -2.53 3.49
C LEU A 68 -19.50 -3.17 3.62
N GLY A 69 -19.77 -4.24 2.86
CA GLY A 69 -21.00 -5.00 2.93
C GLY A 69 -21.16 -5.87 4.18
N VAL A 70 -20.06 -6.12 4.91
CA VAL A 70 -20.11 -6.81 6.21
C VAL A 70 -20.79 -5.89 7.23
N GLY A 71 -21.91 -6.33 7.78
CA GLY A 71 -22.73 -5.52 8.69
C GLY A 71 -23.00 -6.21 10.03
N GLY A 72 -23.58 -5.47 10.96
CA GLY A 72 -24.10 -6.00 12.23
C GLY A 72 -23.04 -6.66 13.11
N SER A 73 -23.36 -7.87 13.59
CA SER A 73 -22.48 -8.70 14.43
C SER A 73 -21.21 -9.12 13.70
N ASP A 74 -21.33 -9.42 12.41
CA ASP A 74 -20.22 -9.95 11.60
C ASP A 74 -19.14 -8.89 11.39
N ALA A 75 -19.51 -7.62 11.27
CA ALA A 75 -18.55 -6.52 11.19
C ALA A 75 -17.72 -6.38 12.48
N ARG A 76 -18.30 -6.69 13.65
CA ARG A 76 -17.60 -6.68 14.95
C ARG A 76 -16.72 -7.91 15.15
N ALA A 77 -17.00 -8.99 14.43
CA ALA A 77 -16.20 -10.20 14.47
C ALA A 77 -14.96 -10.14 13.55
N LEU A 78 -14.88 -9.13 12.67
CA LEU A 78 -13.68 -8.93 11.85
C LEU A 78 -12.47 -8.57 12.72
N PRO A 79 -11.25 -8.97 12.33
CA PRO A 79 -10.02 -8.46 12.91
C PRO A 79 -9.94 -6.93 12.93
N GLU A 80 -9.26 -6.37 13.93
CA GLU A 80 -9.15 -4.92 14.15
C GLU A 80 -8.67 -4.16 12.91
N GLU A 81 -7.68 -4.70 12.20
CA GLU A 81 -7.13 -4.09 11.00
C GLU A 81 -8.17 -3.92 9.87
N LEU A 82 -9.05 -4.90 9.71
CA LEU A 82 -10.13 -4.85 8.72
C LEU A 82 -11.23 -3.88 9.14
N GLN A 83 -11.57 -3.88 10.44
CA GLN A 83 -12.53 -2.92 10.99
C GLN A 83 -12.02 -1.49 10.81
N ASP A 84 -10.76 -1.26 11.16
CA ASP A 84 -10.09 0.03 11.07
C ASP A 84 -10.07 0.58 9.64
N TYR A 85 -9.67 -0.23 8.67
CA TYR A 85 -9.72 0.16 7.27
C TYR A 85 -11.15 0.45 6.80
N ALA A 86 -12.12 -0.41 7.14
CA ALA A 86 -13.52 -0.19 6.78
C ALA A 86 -14.08 1.11 7.40
N GLN A 87 -13.71 1.44 8.64
CA GLN A 87 -14.10 2.69 9.30
C GLN A 87 -13.55 3.92 8.57
N LEU A 88 -12.28 3.90 8.15
CA LEU A 88 -11.67 4.98 7.38
C LEU A 88 -12.39 5.21 6.05
N VAL A 89 -12.71 4.15 5.32
CA VAL A 89 -13.46 4.26 4.05
C VAL A 89 -14.85 4.81 4.29
N ARG A 90 -15.57 4.34 5.32
CA ARG A 90 -16.90 4.85 5.68
C ARG A 90 -16.83 6.33 6.12
N ALA A 91 -15.82 6.72 6.90
CA ALA A 91 -15.61 8.10 7.31
C ALA A 91 -15.38 9.03 6.12
N LEU A 92 -14.59 8.61 5.13
CA LEU A 92 -14.42 9.35 3.89
C LEU A 92 -15.76 9.49 3.16
N ARG A 93 -16.52 8.41 2.99
CA ARG A 93 -17.80 8.39 2.28
C ARG A 93 -18.92 9.14 2.97
N SER A 94 -18.80 9.42 4.27
CA SER A 94 -19.76 10.23 5.02
C SER A 94 -19.60 11.74 4.79
N GLN A 95 -18.50 12.16 4.15
CA GLN A 95 -18.26 13.56 3.82
C GLN A 95 -19.20 14.02 2.68
N PRO A 96 -19.60 15.30 2.64
CA PRO A 96 -20.37 15.85 1.54
C PRO A 96 -19.70 15.56 0.19
N HIS A 97 -20.48 15.09 -0.78
CA HIS A 97 -20.03 14.76 -2.15
C HIS A 97 -19.05 13.59 -2.29
N ALA A 98 -18.74 12.85 -1.20
CA ALA A 98 -17.77 11.75 -1.19
C ALA A 98 -18.41 10.34 -1.14
N ARG A 99 -19.71 10.21 -1.43
CA ARG A 99 -20.48 8.95 -1.28
C ARG A 99 -19.84 7.73 -1.97
N HIS A 100 -19.17 7.95 -3.09
CA HIS A 100 -18.49 6.91 -3.86
C HIS A 100 -16.98 7.03 -3.80
N ALA A 101 -16.45 7.82 -2.86
CA ALA A 101 -15.04 8.00 -2.72
C ALA A 101 -14.35 6.72 -2.24
N PHE A 102 -13.14 6.51 -2.76
CA PHE A 102 -12.24 5.45 -2.35
C PHE A 102 -10.87 6.05 -2.04
N PRO A 103 -10.33 5.85 -0.83
CA PRO A 103 -9.04 6.42 -0.46
C PRO A 103 -7.89 5.69 -1.15
N GLY A 104 -6.91 6.42 -1.66
CA GLY A 104 -5.59 5.90 -2.00
C GLY A 104 -4.67 5.84 -0.78
N SER A 105 -3.48 5.26 -0.93
CA SER A 105 -2.43 5.19 0.09
C SER A 105 -2.11 6.54 0.73
N PRO A 106 -2.01 7.68 -0.02
CA PRO A 106 -1.74 8.98 0.56
C PRO A 106 -2.80 9.45 1.56
N TRP A 107 -4.08 9.28 1.18
CA TRP A 107 -5.18 9.68 2.05
C TRP A 107 -5.18 8.87 3.34
N LEU A 108 -5.04 7.54 3.22
CA LEU A 108 -4.98 6.63 4.37
C LEU A 108 -3.81 6.96 5.29
N ALA A 109 -2.63 7.22 4.72
CA ALA A 109 -1.46 7.59 5.50
C ALA A 109 -1.70 8.88 6.30
N LEU A 110 -2.26 9.93 5.68
CA LEU A 110 -2.55 11.17 6.38
C LEU A 110 -3.50 11.00 7.57
N GLN A 111 -4.44 10.04 7.51
CA GLN A 111 -5.35 9.77 8.63
C GLN A 111 -4.66 9.03 9.80
N ARG A 112 -3.43 8.53 9.63
CA ARG A 112 -2.68 7.76 10.63
C ARG A 112 -1.41 8.44 11.10
N LEU A 113 -0.89 9.39 10.35
CA LEU A 113 0.29 10.16 10.74
C LEU A 113 -0.05 11.15 11.86
N ARG A 114 0.89 11.30 12.78
CA ARG A 114 0.80 12.19 13.95
C ARG A 114 1.46 13.54 13.64
N ALA A 115 1.30 14.52 14.50
CA ALA A 115 1.88 15.86 14.32
C ALA A 115 3.42 15.87 14.17
N GLN A 116 4.11 14.91 14.81
CA GLN A 116 5.56 14.75 14.70
C GLN A 116 6.03 13.91 13.51
N ASP A 117 5.11 13.27 12.77
CA ASP A 117 5.44 12.49 11.59
C ASP A 117 5.42 13.38 10.34
N ARG A 118 6.10 12.95 9.28
CA ARG A 118 6.16 13.67 8.01
C ARG A 118 5.74 12.77 6.86
N ALA A 119 5.20 13.36 5.79
CA ALA A 119 4.84 12.67 4.57
C ALA A 119 5.47 13.32 3.34
N VAL A 120 5.97 12.48 2.43
CA VAL A 120 6.40 12.85 1.07
C VAL A 120 5.65 11.97 0.10
N LEU A 121 4.84 12.60 -0.75
CA LEU A 121 3.99 11.95 -1.73
C LEU A 121 4.49 12.34 -3.12
N ILE A 122 4.88 11.35 -3.92
CA ILE A 122 5.51 11.60 -5.22
C ILE A 122 4.67 10.95 -6.30
N GLU A 123 4.30 11.74 -7.30
CA GLU A 123 3.53 11.29 -8.45
C GLU A 123 4.13 11.88 -9.73
N THR A 124 4.42 11.02 -10.70
CA THR A 124 5.12 11.44 -11.93
C THR A 124 4.17 12.01 -12.99
N GLN A 125 2.89 11.61 -12.97
CA GLN A 125 1.91 12.07 -13.95
C GLN A 125 1.28 13.39 -13.50
N GLN A 126 1.46 14.45 -14.29
CA GLN A 126 0.99 15.80 -13.97
C GLN A 126 -0.52 15.85 -13.63
N SER A 127 -1.37 15.13 -14.36
CA SER A 127 -2.81 15.12 -14.09
C SER A 127 -3.16 14.46 -12.76
N GLU A 128 -2.49 13.34 -12.43
CA GLU A 128 -2.68 12.64 -11.16
C GLU A 128 -2.11 13.46 -9.99
N HIS A 129 -0.95 14.12 -10.19
CA HIS A 129 -0.37 15.02 -9.21
C HIS A 129 -1.29 16.21 -8.87
N VAL A 130 -1.96 16.82 -9.86
CA VAL A 130 -2.94 17.89 -9.61
C VAL A 130 -4.09 17.37 -8.76
N ALA A 131 -4.66 16.22 -9.12
CA ALA A 131 -5.73 15.59 -8.35
C ALA A 131 -5.27 15.19 -6.93
N LEU A 132 -4.03 14.69 -6.79
CA LEU A 132 -3.42 14.37 -5.50
C LEU A 132 -3.37 15.61 -4.59
N ARG A 133 -2.92 16.74 -5.10
CA ARG A 133 -2.86 17.99 -4.32
C ARG A 133 -4.23 18.45 -3.83
N GLU A 134 -5.26 18.29 -4.65
CA GLU A 134 -6.64 18.60 -4.27
C GLU A 134 -7.14 17.66 -3.18
N ALA A 135 -6.99 16.34 -3.38
CA ALA A 135 -7.39 15.33 -2.39
C ALA A 135 -6.66 15.51 -1.05
N MET A 136 -5.37 15.82 -1.08
CA MET A 136 -4.58 16.02 0.14
C MET A 136 -4.90 17.33 0.87
N ARG A 137 -5.33 18.37 0.15
CA ARG A 137 -5.81 19.63 0.79
C ARG A 137 -7.04 19.34 1.65
N ASP A 138 -7.95 18.50 1.17
CA ASP A 138 -9.15 18.14 1.93
C ASP A 138 -8.82 17.17 3.06
N ALA A 139 -7.98 16.16 2.81
CA ALA A 139 -7.51 15.21 3.83
C ALA A 139 -6.77 15.89 4.99
N ALA A 140 -5.97 16.91 4.71
CA ALA A 140 -5.20 17.65 5.72
C ALA A 140 -6.07 18.36 6.75
N ARG A 141 -7.33 18.69 6.41
CA ARG A 141 -8.27 19.32 7.36
C ARG A 141 -8.67 18.40 8.52
N SER A 142 -8.62 17.10 8.32
CA SER A 142 -8.94 16.07 9.32
C SER A 142 -7.72 15.32 9.84
N SER A 143 -6.52 15.68 9.37
CA SER A 143 -5.25 15.06 9.73
C SER A 143 -4.54 15.84 10.85
N ALA A 144 -3.73 15.14 11.64
CA ALA A 144 -2.81 15.76 12.59
C ALA A 144 -1.54 16.33 11.93
N VAL A 145 -1.27 15.96 10.68
CA VAL A 145 -0.08 16.43 9.94
C VAL A 145 -0.23 17.89 9.53
N THR A 146 0.73 18.69 9.92
CA THR A 146 0.75 20.11 9.53
C THR A 146 1.22 20.30 8.09
N ALA A 147 0.88 21.43 7.47
CA ALA A 147 1.28 21.74 6.10
C ALA A 147 2.81 21.69 5.87
N ASN A 148 3.60 22.03 6.90
CA ASN A 148 5.07 21.98 6.84
C ASN A 148 5.63 20.54 6.87
N HIS A 149 4.82 19.57 7.26
CA HIS A 149 5.19 18.16 7.35
C HIS A 149 4.65 17.33 6.17
N LEU A 150 3.93 17.94 5.24
CA LEU A 150 3.42 17.28 4.03
C LEU A 150 4.07 17.91 2.80
N VAL A 151 4.78 17.10 2.03
CA VAL A 151 5.37 17.49 0.74
C VAL A 151 4.74 16.65 -0.37
N ILE A 152 4.35 17.29 -1.47
CA ILE A 152 3.79 16.65 -2.64
C ILE A 152 4.61 17.08 -3.86
N GLU A 153 5.23 16.12 -4.55
CA GLU A 153 6.13 16.37 -5.68
C GLU A 153 5.59 15.76 -6.98
N CYS A 154 5.73 16.54 -8.08
CA CYS A 154 5.55 15.99 -9.42
C CYS A 154 6.92 15.55 -9.96
N ALA A 155 7.27 14.29 -9.75
CA ALA A 155 8.60 13.78 -10.07
C ALA A 155 8.61 12.24 -10.19
N ASP A 156 9.74 11.69 -10.64
CA ASP A 156 10.03 10.26 -10.55
C ASP A 156 10.32 9.88 -9.08
N GLY A 157 9.48 9.01 -8.50
CA GLY A 157 9.58 8.60 -7.11
C GLY A 157 10.91 7.93 -6.76
N TYR A 158 11.43 7.11 -7.65
CA TYR A 158 12.72 6.45 -7.42
C TYR A 158 13.90 7.44 -7.42
N ALA A 159 13.89 8.39 -8.35
CA ALA A 159 14.94 9.41 -8.43
C ALA A 159 14.96 10.33 -7.21
N ARG A 160 13.80 10.55 -6.57
CA ARG A 160 13.67 11.44 -5.41
C ARG A 160 14.09 10.80 -4.08
N LEU A 161 14.16 9.48 -3.97
CA LEU A 161 14.55 8.79 -2.73
C LEU A 161 15.87 9.30 -2.15
N LYS A 162 16.86 9.56 -3.01
CA LYS A 162 18.18 10.08 -2.57
C LYS A 162 18.12 11.49 -1.96
N HIS A 163 17.09 12.27 -2.25
CA HIS A 163 16.88 13.59 -1.66
C HIS A 163 16.24 13.50 -0.28
N TRP A 164 15.33 12.55 -0.08
CA TRP A 164 14.56 12.42 1.15
C TRP A 164 15.22 11.51 2.19
N LEU A 165 16.21 10.71 1.79
CA LEU A 165 16.92 9.80 2.66
C LEU A 165 18.45 10.08 2.64
N PRO A 166 19.15 10.02 3.79
CA PRO A 166 18.60 9.79 5.13
C PRO A 166 17.80 11.00 5.62
N ASN A 167 16.73 10.75 6.35
CA ASN A 167 15.87 11.78 6.93
C ASN A 167 16.31 12.17 8.36
N VAL A 168 15.80 13.30 8.87
CA VAL A 168 16.16 13.82 10.20
C VAL A 168 15.65 12.91 11.33
N GLU A 169 14.51 12.25 11.13
CA GLU A 169 13.91 11.33 12.09
C GLU A 169 14.73 10.04 12.25
N ARG A 170 15.58 9.71 11.26
CA ARG A 170 16.31 8.43 11.18
C ARG A 170 15.41 7.20 11.28
N ARG A 171 14.16 7.36 10.89
CA ARG A 171 13.11 6.34 10.80
C ARG A 171 12.26 6.67 9.58
N ALA A 172 12.00 5.69 8.75
CA ALA A 172 11.15 5.86 7.57
C ALA A 172 10.31 4.61 7.30
N LEU A 173 9.11 4.84 6.72
CA LEU A 173 8.35 3.85 5.98
C LEU A 173 8.29 4.32 4.53
N VAL A 174 8.78 3.50 3.61
CA VAL A 174 8.73 3.78 2.17
C VAL A 174 7.80 2.77 1.52
N LEU A 175 6.73 3.27 0.89
CA LEU A 175 5.84 2.48 0.04
C LEU A 175 6.32 2.58 -1.42
N ILE A 176 6.53 1.43 -2.04
CA ILE A 176 6.87 1.27 -3.46
C ILE A 176 5.74 0.51 -4.13
N ASP A 177 4.96 1.21 -4.97
CA ASP A 177 3.75 0.68 -5.61
C ASP A 177 3.68 1.10 -7.09
N PRO A 178 4.64 0.66 -7.93
CA PRO A 178 4.66 1.02 -9.34
C PRO A 178 3.50 0.37 -10.12
N PRO A 179 3.19 0.86 -11.34
CA PRO A 179 2.04 0.40 -12.12
C PRO A 179 2.17 -1.02 -12.70
N TYR A 180 3.38 -1.59 -12.70
CA TYR A 180 3.67 -2.92 -13.25
C TYR A 180 3.20 -3.11 -14.71
N GLU A 181 3.32 -2.05 -15.54
CA GLU A 181 3.11 -2.12 -16.99
C GLU A 181 4.17 -3.04 -17.65
N ASP A 182 5.43 -2.87 -17.29
CA ASP A 182 6.52 -3.82 -17.54
C ASP A 182 6.88 -4.55 -16.25
N THR A 183 6.21 -5.66 -15.98
CA THR A 183 6.35 -6.38 -14.72
C THR A 183 7.80 -6.71 -14.35
N ARG A 184 8.64 -7.14 -15.31
CA ARG A 184 10.04 -7.49 -15.05
C ARG A 184 10.92 -6.25 -14.84
N GLY A 185 10.69 -5.20 -15.63
CA GLY A 185 11.35 -3.91 -15.47
C GLY A 185 11.01 -3.28 -14.12
N ASP A 186 9.74 -3.28 -13.75
CA ASP A 186 9.25 -2.73 -12.48
C ASP A 186 9.76 -3.52 -11.26
N PHE A 187 9.83 -4.85 -11.35
CA PHE A 187 10.48 -5.69 -10.33
C PHE A 187 11.95 -5.31 -10.12
N SER A 188 12.67 -5.08 -11.21
CA SER A 188 14.06 -4.64 -11.14
C SER A 188 14.21 -3.25 -10.55
N ALA A 189 13.36 -2.31 -10.97
CA ALA A 189 13.36 -0.93 -10.48
C ALA A 189 13.05 -0.88 -8.98
N ALA A 190 12.03 -1.61 -8.51
CA ALA A 190 11.66 -1.71 -7.10
C ALA A 190 12.79 -2.27 -6.23
N ALA A 191 13.47 -3.34 -6.70
CA ALA A 191 14.61 -3.91 -6.00
C ALA A 191 15.81 -2.94 -5.92
N ASN A 192 16.10 -2.21 -7.01
CA ASN A 192 17.15 -1.19 -7.04
C ASN A 192 16.81 -0.01 -6.09
N ALA A 193 15.55 0.41 -6.08
CA ALA A 193 15.08 1.45 -5.15
C ALA A 193 15.23 1.00 -3.69
N ALA A 194 14.84 -0.23 -3.36
CA ALA A 194 15.03 -0.79 -2.02
C ALA A 194 16.51 -0.82 -1.62
N ALA A 195 17.40 -1.23 -2.53
CA ALA A 195 18.84 -1.20 -2.29
C ALA A 195 19.36 0.23 -2.03
N GLU A 196 18.89 1.21 -2.79
CA GLU A 196 19.29 2.61 -2.60
C GLU A 196 18.78 3.18 -1.25
N ILE A 197 17.55 2.82 -0.86
CA ILE A 197 17.00 3.20 0.45
C ILE A 197 17.87 2.66 1.57
N LEU A 198 18.20 1.36 1.56
CA LEU A 198 18.97 0.72 2.63
C LEU A 198 20.41 1.22 2.70
N LYS A 199 21.05 1.58 1.58
CA LYS A 199 22.36 2.25 1.59
C LYS A 199 22.35 3.56 2.37
N ARG A 200 21.22 4.29 2.37
CA ARG A 200 21.06 5.59 3.01
C ARG A 200 20.52 5.51 4.43
N LEU A 201 19.62 4.59 4.65
CA LEU A 201 18.96 4.34 5.92
C LEU A 201 18.76 2.83 6.12
N PRO A 202 19.76 2.10 6.63
CA PRO A 202 19.72 0.64 6.80
C PRO A 202 18.51 0.13 7.59
N THR A 203 17.96 0.96 8.48
CA THR A 203 16.82 0.64 9.35
C THR A 203 15.46 1.04 8.77
N ALA A 204 15.40 1.53 7.52
CA ALA A 204 14.14 1.89 6.89
C ALA A 204 13.23 0.66 6.75
N VAL A 205 11.96 0.83 7.06
CA VAL A 205 10.91 -0.13 6.70
C VAL A 205 10.51 0.15 5.26
N ILE A 206 10.58 -0.86 4.40
CA ILE A 206 10.20 -0.73 2.99
C ILE A 206 9.07 -1.70 2.70
N ALA A 207 7.95 -1.20 2.21
CA ALA A 207 6.84 -2.01 1.74
C ALA A 207 6.79 -1.94 0.21
N ILE A 208 7.04 -3.05 -0.47
CA ILE A 208 6.96 -3.15 -1.93
C ILE A 208 5.71 -3.97 -2.26
N TRP A 209 4.70 -3.32 -2.82
CA TRP A 209 3.58 -4.03 -3.39
C TRP A 209 3.97 -4.67 -4.72
N TYR A 210 3.40 -5.83 -5.03
CA TYR A 210 3.60 -6.50 -6.31
C TYR A 210 2.36 -7.32 -6.71
N PRO A 211 2.05 -7.38 -8.03
CA PRO A 211 0.99 -8.22 -8.55
C PRO A 211 1.47 -9.67 -8.68
N ILE A 212 0.59 -10.62 -8.40
CA ILE A 212 0.81 -12.02 -8.76
C ILE A 212 0.06 -12.26 -10.08
N LYS A 213 0.75 -12.05 -11.21
CA LYS A 213 0.27 -12.35 -12.57
C LYS A 213 0.73 -13.73 -13.03
N ASP A 214 1.97 -14.09 -12.68
CA ASP A 214 2.58 -15.40 -12.83
C ASP A 214 3.32 -15.74 -11.53
N GLY A 215 2.94 -16.85 -10.91
CA GLY A 215 3.50 -17.26 -9.62
C GLY A 215 4.99 -17.59 -9.69
N ARG A 216 5.47 -18.14 -10.82
CA ARG A 216 6.89 -18.51 -10.99
C ARG A 216 7.77 -17.28 -11.12
N ASP A 217 7.38 -16.32 -11.98
CA ASP A 217 8.11 -15.06 -12.16
C ASP A 217 8.16 -14.29 -10.82
N THR A 218 7.05 -14.27 -10.08
CA THR A 218 6.95 -13.63 -8.76
C THR A 218 7.87 -14.30 -7.75
N ASP A 219 7.82 -15.64 -7.62
CA ASP A 219 8.64 -16.39 -6.67
C ASP A 219 10.14 -16.28 -7.01
N GLN A 220 10.50 -16.26 -8.30
CA GLN A 220 11.87 -16.06 -8.73
C GLN A 220 12.40 -14.67 -8.37
N TRP A 221 11.61 -13.63 -8.58
CA TRP A 221 11.96 -12.27 -8.18
C TRP A 221 12.15 -12.16 -6.67
N LEU A 222 11.21 -12.65 -5.88
CA LEU A 222 11.27 -12.64 -4.42
C LEU A 222 12.50 -13.40 -3.90
N ALA A 223 12.82 -14.55 -4.46
CA ALA A 223 14.01 -15.32 -4.11
C ALA A 223 15.32 -14.57 -4.44
N SER A 224 15.32 -13.73 -5.46
CA SER A 224 16.49 -12.94 -5.86
C SER A 224 16.68 -11.67 -5.02
N LEU A 225 15.63 -11.17 -4.38
CA LEU A 225 15.61 -9.88 -3.69
C LEU A 225 16.67 -9.76 -2.59
N PRO A 226 16.85 -10.74 -1.67
CA PRO A 226 17.87 -10.66 -0.63
C PRO A 226 19.29 -10.44 -1.16
N GLY A 227 19.64 -11.13 -2.26
CA GLY A 227 20.97 -10.99 -2.89
C GLY A 227 21.21 -9.65 -3.61
N ARG A 228 20.15 -8.88 -3.86
CA ARG A 228 20.24 -7.56 -4.50
C ARG A 228 20.33 -6.40 -3.51
N LEU A 229 20.07 -6.65 -2.22
CA LEU A 229 20.10 -5.62 -1.18
C LEU A 229 21.46 -5.57 -0.50
N PRO A 230 21.87 -4.41 0.05
CA PRO A 230 23.11 -4.29 0.81
C PRO A 230 23.15 -5.30 1.96
N GLN A 231 24.26 -6.01 2.08
CA GLN A 231 24.51 -6.93 3.18
C GLN A 231 25.31 -6.19 4.27
N ASP A 232 24.59 -5.43 5.11
CA ASP A 232 25.18 -4.78 6.29
C ASP A 232 25.25 -5.80 7.43
N ALA A 233 26.46 -6.14 7.88
CA ALA A 233 26.63 -7.09 8.96
C ALA A 233 26.04 -6.61 10.31
N ALA A 234 25.95 -5.29 10.52
CA ALA A 234 25.38 -4.70 11.73
C ALA A 234 23.84 -4.68 11.68
N HIS A 235 23.26 -4.57 10.48
CA HIS A 235 21.82 -4.47 10.26
C HIS A 235 21.42 -5.33 9.03
N PRO A 236 21.49 -6.67 9.14
CA PRO A 236 21.10 -7.52 8.03
C PRO A 236 19.60 -7.34 7.71
N PRO A 237 19.23 -7.07 6.44
CA PRO A 237 17.84 -6.89 6.07
C PRO A 237 17.02 -8.13 6.41
N GLN A 238 15.90 -7.91 7.09
CA GLN A 238 14.90 -8.95 7.34
C GLN A 238 13.77 -8.82 6.33
N PHE A 239 13.10 -9.92 6.02
CA PHE A 239 12.04 -9.97 5.03
C PHE A 239 10.80 -10.61 5.63
N LEU A 240 9.65 -10.04 5.27
CA LEU A 240 8.33 -10.60 5.53
C LEU A 240 7.51 -10.50 4.25
N GLN A 241 6.90 -11.58 3.82
CA GLN A 241 6.02 -11.61 2.66
C GLN A 241 4.59 -11.83 3.13
N SER A 242 3.67 -11.01 2.62
CA SER A 242 2.23 -11.17 2.77
C SER A 242 1.62 -11.28 1.38
N GLU A 243 0.88 -12.35 1.11
CA GLU A 243 0.22 -12.56 -0.17
C GLU A 243 -1.21 -13.06 0.02
N VAL A 244 -2.09 -12.59 -0.85
CA VAL A 244 -3.44 -13.13 -1.04
C VAL A 244 -3.69 -13.33 -2.53
N TRP A 245 -4.28 -14.45 -2.91
CA TRP A 245 -4.68 -14.72 -4.30
C TRP A 245 -6.11 -15.27 -4.34
N ILE A 246 -6.87 -14.82 -5.32
CA ILE A 246 -8.28 -15.19 -5.56
C ILE A 246 -8.44 -16.09 -6.81
N HIS A 247 -7.37 -16.25 -7.56
CA HIS A 247 -7.24 -17.20 -8.66
C HIS A 247 -5.96 -18.01 -8.48
N PRO A 248 -5.88 -19.27 -8.98
CA PRO A 248 -4.62 -20.00 -8.95
C PRO A 248 -3.47 -19.15 -9.52
N ARG A 249 -2.33 -19.18 -8.84
CA ARG A 249 -1.20 -18.25 -9.09
C ARG A 249 -0.59 -18.34 -10.50
N ASP A 250 -0.87 -19.41 -11.23
CA ASP A 250 -0.36 -19.74 -12.57
C ASP A 250 -1.42 -19.58 -13.68
N THR A 251 -2.60 -19.06 -13.36
CA THR A 251 -3.65 -18.81 -14.36
C THR A 251 -3.34 -17.56 -15.21
N ARG A 252 -3.89 -17.53 -16.43
CA ARG A 252 -3.75 -16.40 -17.35
C ARG A 252 -4.93 -15.41 -17.27
N VAL A 253 -5.44 -15.17 -16.08
CA VAL A 253 -6.59 -14.24 -15.87
C VAL A 253 -6.14 -12.78 -15.84
N GLY A 254 -4.87 -12.53 -15.56
CA GLY A 254 -4.29 -11.19 -15.44
C GLY A 254 -3.76 -10.93 -14.05
N LEU A 255 -4.59 -10.46 -13.12
CA LEU A 255 -4.23 -10.27 -11.72
C LEU A 255 -4.77 -11.44 -10.88
N ASN A 256 -3.94 -12.43 -10.61
CA ASN A 256 -4.31 -13.61 -9.82
C ASN A 256 -4.26 -13.36 -8.32
N GLY A 257 -3.35 -12.49 -7.88
CA GLY A 257 -3.14 -12.19 -6.48
C GLY A 257 -2.39 -10.87 -6.26
N SER A 258 -2.28 -10.52 -5.01
CA SER A 258 -1.63 -9.33 -4.48
C SER A 258 -0.59 -9.74 -3.45
N GLY A 259 0.60 -9.18 -3.52
CA GLY A 259 1.65 -9.39 -2.55
C GLY A 259 2.24 -8.09 -2.04
N VAL A 260 2.72 -8.11 -0.81
CA VAL A 260 3.57 -7.07 -0.23
C VAL A 260 4.79 -7.73 0.39
N VAL A 261 5.97 -7.40 -0.07
CA VAL A 261 7.20 -7.76 0.63
C VAL A 261 7.65 -6.57 1.47
N ILE A 262 7.91 -6.84 2.76
CA ILE A 262 8.32 -5.85 3.74
C ILE A 262 9.77 -6.14 4.09
N VAL A 263 10.64 -5.17 3.85
CA VAL A 263 12.03 -5.20 4.29
C VAL A 263 12.12 -4.47 5.64
N ASN A 264 12.81 -5.05 6.59
CA ASN A 264 12.87 -4.62 8.00
C ASN A 264 11.49 -4.51 8.65
N PRO A 265 10.70 -5.60 8.67
CA PRO A 265 9.36 -5.57 9.24
C PRO A 265 9.38 -5.12 10.70
N PRO A 266 8.42 -4.28 11.13
CA PRO A 266 8.28 -3.90 12.53
C PRO A 266 8.02 -5.12 13.43
N TRP A 267 8.38 -4.99 14.70
CA TRP A 267 8.15 -6.01 15.72
C TRP A 267 6.69 -6.46 15.78
N GLN A 268 6.45 -7.78 15.84
CA GLN A 268 5.14 -8.44 15.90
C GLN A 268 4.21 -8.21 14.68
N ILE A 269 4.71 -7.66 13.58
CA ILE A 269 3.83 -7.43 12.42
C ILE A 269 3.48 -8.75 11.71
N ALA A 270 4.38 -9.75 11.72
CA ALA A 270 4.14 -11.05 11.11
C ALA A 270 3.02 -11.80 11.81
N GLU A 271 3.05 -11.85 13.15
CA GLU A 271 2.04 -12.48 14.00
C GLU A 271 0.67 -11.83 13.76
N ARG A 272 0.61 -10.50 13.78
CA ARG A 272 -0.63 -9.77 13.51
C ARG A 272 -1.16 -10.05 12.09
N MET A 273 -0.29 -10.12 11.09
CA MET A 273 -0.72 -10.47 9.73
C MET A 273 -1.31 -11.87 9.65
N GLN A 274 -0.77 -12.83 10.39
CA GLN A 274 -1.34 -14.17 10.48
C GLN A 274 -2.74 -14.20 11.12
N GLU A 275 -3.06 -13.23 11.97
CA GLU A 275 -4.38 -13.13 12.61
C GLU A 275 -5.45 -12.60 11.64
N TRP A 276 -5.15 -11.57 10.82
CA TRP A 276 -6.16 -10.96 9.95
C TRP A 276 -6.19 -11.49 8.51
N MET A 277 -5.10 -12.09 8.02
CA MET A 277 -5.04 -12.61 6.64
C MET A 277 -6.09 -13.70 6.32
N PRO A 278 -6.40 -14.66 7.22
CA PRO A 278 -7.47 -15.64 6.96
C PRO A 278 -8.83 -14.96 6.71
N ALA A 279 -9.18 -13.98 7.54
CA ALA A 279 -10.43 -13.25 7.44
C ALA A 279 -10.48 -12.39 6.16
N LEU A 280 -9.36 -11.72 5.84
CA LEU A 280 -9.24 -10.97 4.60
C LEU A 280 -9.41 -11.87 3.37
N HIS A 281 -8.74 -13.02 3.32
CA HIS A 281 -8.88 -13.97 2.22
C HIS A 281 -10.32 -14.46 2.09
N ALA A 282 -10.93 -14.92 3.17
CA ALA A 282 -12.32 -15.39 3.16
C ALA A 282 -13.31 -14.35 2.64
N LEU A 283 -13.03 -13.07 2.93
CA LEU A 283 -13.83 -11.94 2.45
C LEU A 283 -13.67 -11.69 0.95
N LEU A 284 -12.44 -11.76 0.45
CA LEU A 284 -12.10 -11.35 -0.91
C LEU A 284 -12.25 -12.47 -1.94
N ASP A 285 -12.10 -13.73 -1.52
CA ASP A 285 -12.16 -14.89 -2.44
C ASP A 285 -13.62 -15.25 -2.77
N PRO A 286 -14.05 -15.14 -4.04
CA PRO A 286 -15.38 -15.55 -4.47
C PRO A 286 -15.56 -17.07 -4.53
N ALA A 287 -14.46 -17.83 -4.54
CA ALA A 287 -14.44 -19.27 -4.67
C ALA A 287 -13.29 -19.86 -3.83
N PRO A 288 -13.48 -20.03 -2.51
CA PRO A 288 -12.44 -20.40 -1.55
C PRO A 288 -11.55 -21.61 -1.94
N ALA A 289 -12.05 -22.49 -2.82
CA ALA A 289 -11.29 -23.65 -3.30
C ALA A 289 -10.15 -23.29 -4.28
N ARG A 290 -10.08 -22.06 -4.79
CA ARG A 290 -9.15 -21.63 -5.84
C ARG A 290 -8.10 -20.63 -5.36
N GLY A 291 -8.43 -19.89 -4.34
CA GLY A 291 -7.56 -18.88 -3.76
C GLY A 291 -6.76 -19.37 -2.56
N GLY A 292 -6.05 -18.46 -1.94
CA GLY A 292 -5.29 -18.70 -0.73
C GLY A 292 -4.55 -17.46 -0.25
N TRP A 293 -3.85 -17.64 0.83
CA TRP A 293 -3.00 -16.58 1.41
C TRP A 293 -1.74 -17.20 2.03
N ARG A 294 -0.73 -16.38 2.24
CA ARG A 294 0.45 -16.75 3.03
C ARG A 294 1.11 -15.54 3.68
N VAL A 295 1.71 -15.77 4.85
CA VAL A 295 2.61 -14.85 5.55
C VAL A 295 3.87 -15.64 5.92
N ARG A 296 5.02 -15.23 5.46
CA ARG A 296 6.29 -15.94 5.68
C ARG A 296 7.49 -15.01 5.73
#